data_65a6d5abd82aba06af62e4e0768f0949
#
_entry.id   65a6d5abd82aba06af62e4e0768f0949
#
_cell.length_a   1.000
_cell.length_b   1.000
_cell.length_c   1.000
_cell.angle_alpha   90.00
_cell.angle_beta   90.00
_cell.angle_gamma   90.00
#
_symmetry.space_group_name_H-M   'P 1'
#
loop_
_entity.id
_entity.type
_entity.pdbx_description
1 polymer ?
#
loop_
_entity_poly.entity_id
_entity_poly.type
_entity_poly.pdbx_seq_one_letter_code
_entity_poly.pdbx_strand_id
1 'polypeptide(L)'
;MSDAPIVFYDWPYSPFCMKVRAILDYKQVEYRTVNPLAARGRLRRRGTGKVPAIEINGGFITDSTDIAHALDERFPDPPLLPDDRRERALCHAIEDWADESLYFIGLYYRWYDKAGRKEIPGKFGKSLIGRLAYRYYLWLILKQIEGQGTLRKSPGHVNRDLTRNLAAIEGLLTPGPFVFGDQPYLCDFALWGQLEYLRRTPAGGRALKGRTHLVEFIKRFGPKARS
;
A
#
# COMPACT_ATOMS: atom_id res chain seq x y z
N MET A 1 3.53 -17.72 -28.08
CA MET A 1 3.99 -16.31 -28.18
C MET A 1 4.50 -15.92 -26.79
N SER A 2 5.77 -15.58 -26.65
CA SER A 2 6.33 -15.15 -25.37
C SER A 2 5.64 -13.83 -24.99
N ASP A 3 4.83 -13.86 -23.93
CA ASP A 3 4.22 -12.64 -23.40
C ASP A 3 5.34 -11.67 -22.99
N ALA A 4 5.24 -10.41 -23.40
CA ALA A 4 6.18 -9.39 -22.98
C ALA A 4 6.11 -9.23 -21.46
N PRO A 5 7.27 -9.12 -20.76
CA PRO A 5 7.27 -9.00 -19.30
C PRO A 5 6.46 -7.78 -18.85
N ILE A 6 5.72 -7.94 -17.74
CA ILE A 6 4.97 -6.83 -17.14
C ILE A 6 5.92 -5.69 -16.81
N VAL A 7 5.52 -4.47 -17.16
CA VAL A 7 6.23 -3.25 -16.74
C VAL A 7 5.51 -2.65 -15.56
N PHE A 8 6.16 -2.62 -14.42
CA PHE A 8 5.59 -2.08 -13.18
C PHE A 8 6.22 -0.72 -12.83
N TYR A 9 5.41 0.32 -12.82
CA TYR A 9 5.78 1.66 -12.38
C TYR A 9 5.69 1.71 -10.85
N ASP A 10 6.83 1.53 -10.21
CA ASP A 10 6.95 1.24 -8.79
C ASP A 10 7.61 2.37 -8.01
N TRP A 11 6.96 2.79 -6.93
CA TRP A 11 7.54 3.66 -5.93
C TRP A 11 7.66 2.93 -4.58
N PRO A 12 8.89 2.59 -4.12
CA PRO A 12 9.11 1.72 -2.95
C PRO A 12 8.51 2.21 -1.63
N TYR A 13 8.11 3.47 -1.58
CA TYR A 13 7.51 4.08 -0.39
C TYR A 13 5.99 4.20 -0.46
N SER A 14 5.36 3.77 -1.54
CA SER A 14 3.91 3.76 -1.68
C SER A 14 3.34 2.45 -1.14
N PRO A 15 2.37 2.48 -0.21
CA PRO A 15 1.73 1.26 0.28
C PRO A 15 0.99 0.51 -0.83
N PHE A 16 0.40 1.23 -1.77
CA PHE A 16 -0.26 0.65 -2.95
C PHE A 16 0.72 -0.04 -3.90
N CYS A 17 1.92 0.53 -4.08
CA CYS A 17 2.98 -0.15 -4.84
C CYS A 17 3.50 -1.38 -4.09
N MET A 18 3.58 -1.33 -2.76
CA MET A 18 3.91 -2.49 -1.93
C MET A 18 2.89 -3.61 -2.11
N LYS A 19 1.58 -3.29 -2.07
CA LYS A 19 0.48 -4.22 -2.34
C LYS A 19 0.66 -4.93 -3.69
N VAL A 20 0.81 -4.15 -4.78
CA VAL A 20 0.96 -4.72 -6.14
C VAL A 20 2.22 -5.56 -6.28
N ARG A 21 3.35 -5.12 -5.69
CA ARG A 21 4.60 -5.90 -5.72
C ARG A 21 4.42 -7.24 -5.02
N ALA A 22 3.81 -7.25 -3.84
CA ALA A 22 3.56 -8.48 -3.09
C ALA A 22 2.63 -9.44 -3.87
N ILE A 23 1.64 -8.91 -4.60
CA ILE A 23 0.76 -9.71 -5.47
C ILE A 23 1.55 -10.32 -6.63
N LEU A 24 2.38 -9.52 -7.33
CA LEU A 24 3.23 -10.02 -8.42
C LEU A 24 4.19 -11.11 -7.95
N ASP A 25 4.82 -10.91 -6.79
CA ASP A 25 5.72 -11.88 -6.17
C ASP A 25 4.97 -13.15 -5.71
N TYR A 26 3.75 -13.02 -5.19
CA TYR A 26 2.89 -14.15 -4.78
C TYR A 26 2.46 -15.01 -5.97
N LYS A 27 2.06 -14.36 -7.06
CA LYS A 27 1.69 -15.03 -8.32
C LYS A 27 2.89 -15.51 -9.12
N GLN A 28 4.12 -15.25 -8.65
CA GLN A 28 5.37 -15.63 -9.32
C GLN A 28 5.47 -15.10 -10.76
N VAL A 29 4.88 -13.96 -11.03
CA VAL A 29 4.87 -13.32 -12.35
C VAL A 29 6.16 -12.53 -12.56
N GLU A 30 6.80 -12.69 -13.70
CA GLU A 30 7.98 -11.90 -14.07
C GLU A 30 7.58 -10.45 -14.41
N TYR A 31 8.28 -9.51 -13.82
CA TYR A 31 8.08 -8.08 -14.10
C TYR A 31 9.40 -7.31 -14.03
N ARG A 32 9.43 -6.19 -14.73
CA ARG A 32 10.50 -5.20 -14.59
C ARG A 32 9.96 -3.92 -13.98
N THR A 33 10.71 -3.33 -13.07
CA THR A 33 10.33 -2.07 -12.44
C THR A 33 10.81 -0.87 -13.24
N VAL A 34 10.00 0.19 -13.23
CA VAL A 34 10.34 1.50 -13.82
C VAL A 34 10.15 2.59 -12.77
N ASN A 35 11.17 3.43 -12.59
CA ASN A 35 11.08 4.58 -11.70
C ASN A 35 10.02 5.58 -12.24
N PRO A 36 8.95 5.88 -11.49
CA PRO A 36 7.87 6.74 -11.95
C PRO A 36 8.29 8.18 -12.19
N LEU A 37 9.35 8.67 -11.55
CA LEU A 37 9.88 10.01 -11.79
C LEU A 37 10.45 10.14 -13.21
N ALA A 38 11.16 9.09 -13.68
CA ALA A 38 11.68 9.03 -15.04
C ALA A 38 10.56 8.86 -16.09
N ALA A 39 9.44 8.23 -15.69
CA ALA A 39 8.31 7.93 -16.57
C ALA A 39 7.11 8.90 -16.42
N ARG A 40 7.28 10.03 -15.72
CA ARG A 40 6.18 10.94 -15.34
C ARG A 40 5.31 11.38 -16.52
N GLY A 41 5.93 11.65 -17.69
CA GLY A 41 5.20 12.01 -18.90
C GLY A 41 4.30 10.87 -19.42
N ARG A 42 4.79 9.64 -19.36
CA ARG A 42 4.03 8.44 -19.77
C ARG A 42 2.86 8.16 -18.83
N LEU A 43 3.09 8.21 -17.52
CA LEU A 43 2.05 8.05 -16.50
C LEU A 43 0.90 9.05 -16.66
N ARG A 44 1.22 10.32 -16.99
CA ARG A 44 0.20 11.37 -17.22
C ARG A 44 -0.56 11.20 -18.52
N ARG A 45 0.10 10.73 -19.58
CA ARG A 45 -0.55 10.55 -20.89
C ARG A 45 -1.42 9.28 -20.95
N ARG A 46 -1.03 8.21 -20.25
CA ARG A 46 -1.70 6.91 -20.32
C ARG A 46 -2.56 6.60 -19.11
N GLY A 47 -2.46 7.36 -18.03
CA GLY A 47 -3.19 7.13 -16.80
C GLY A 47 -3.37 8.40 -15.97
N THR A 48 -3.54 8.23 -14.67
CA THR A 48 -3.80 9.32 -13.71
C THR A 48 -2.55 10.13 -13.32
N GLY A 49 -1.37 9.74 -13.77
CA GLY A 49 -0.09 10.29 -13.30
C GLY A 49 0.35 9.80 -11.94
N LYS A 50 -0.42 8.88 -11.32
CA LYS A 50 -0.15 8.26 -10.02
C LYS A 50 0.49 6.87 -10.20
N VAL A 51 0.94 6.30 -9.11
CA VAL A 51 1.43 4.94 -8.98
C VAL A 51 0.67 4.21 -7.87
N PRO A 52 0.53 2.89 -7.97
CA PRO A 52 1.06 1.96 -8.97
C PRO A 52 0.42 2.12 -10.35
N ALA A 53 1.16 1.69 -11.38
CA ALA A 53 0.64 1.45 -12.71
C ALA A 53 1.38 0.26 -13.32
N ILE A 54 0.72 -0.51 -14.18
CA ILE A 54 1.37 -1.58 -14.95
C ILE A 54 1.10 -1.44 -16.44
N GLU A 55 2.02 -1.98 -17.24
CA GLU A 55 1.76 -2.30 -18.64
C GLU A 55 1.77 -3.81 -18.80
N ILE A 56 0.70 -4.33 -19.37
CA ILE A 56 0.51 -5.75 -19.66
C ILE A 56 -0.18 -5.89 -21.02
N ASN A 57 0.37 -6.68 -21.91
CA ASN A 57 -0.17 -6.96 -23.26
C ASN A 57 -0.59 -5.69 -24.03
N GLY A 58 0.23 -4.62 -23.96
CA GLY A 58 -0.06 -3.32 -24.59
C GLY A 58 -1.11 -2.45 -23.86
N GLY A 59 -1.83 -3.01 -22.88
CA GLY A 59 -2.70 -2.29 -21.97
C GLY A 59 -1.93 -1.50 -20.94
N PHE A 60 -2.58 -0.46 -20.37
CA PHE A 60 -2.03 0.35 -19.28
C PHE A 60 -3.07 0.46 -18.18
N ILE A 61 -2.79 -0.12 -17.03
CA ILE A 61 -3.71 -0.20 -15.89
C ILE A 61 -3.14 0.62 -14.75
N THR A 62 -3.96 1.45 -14.16
CA THR A 62 -3.67 2.25 -12.96
C THR A 62 -4.66 1.87 -11.89
N ASP A 63 -4.36 2.21 -10.63
CA ASP A 63 -5.06 1.79 -9.44
C ASP A 63 -4.65 0.37 -8.98
N SER A 64 -4.41 0.23 -7.66
CA SER A 64 -3.88 -1.02 -7.11
C SER A 64 -4.91 -2.15 -7.11
N THR A 65 -6.19 -1.81 -6.98
CA THR A 65 -7.29 -2.77 -6.98
C THR A 65 -7.59 -3.25 -8.39
N ASP A 66 -7.69 -2.34 -9.38
CA ASP A 66 -7.84 -2.69 -10.79
C ASP A 66 -6.67 -3.53 -11.30
N ILE A 67 -5.44 -3.20 -10.87
CA ILE A 67 -4.24 -3.99 -11.18
C ILE A 67 -4.36 -5.40 -10.60
N ALA A 68 -4.79 -5.54 -9.34
CA ALA A 68 -4.96 -6.83 -8.69
C ALA A 68 -5.98 -7.70 -9.42
N HIS A 69 -7.13 -7.14 -9.80
CA HIS A 69 -8.15 -7.85 -10.58
C HIS A 69 -7.65 -8.29 -11.94
N ALA A 70 -6.96 -7.41 -12.68
CA ALA A 70 -6.39 -7.76 -13.97
C ALA A 70 -5.30 -8.85 -13.88
N LEU A 71 -4.52 -8.83 -12.80
CA LEU A 71 -3.54 -9.89 -12.52
C LEU A 71 -4.22 -11.21 -12.15
N ASP A 72 -5.32 -11.16 -11.39
CA ASP A 72 -6.06 -12.37 -10.99
C ASP A 72 -6.77 -13.02 -12.18
N GLU A 73 -7.38 -12.21 -13.05
CA GLU A 73 -7.98 -12.68 -14.31
C GLU A 73 -6.94 -13.33 -15.25
N ARG A 74 -5.76 -12.73 -15.35
CA ARG A 74 -4.71 -13.21 -16.25
C ARG A 74 -3.94 -14.42 -15.72
N PHE A 75 -3.73 -14.44 -14.41
CA PHE A 75 -2.99 -15.48 -13.68
C PHE A 75 -3.86 -15.96 -12.51
N PRO A 76 -4.85 -16.82 -12.77
CA PRO A 76 -5.85 -17.18 -11.75
C PRO A 76 -5.26 -17.96 -10.56
N ASP A 77 -4.12 -18.63 -10.74
CA ASP A 77 -3.47 -19.42 -9.70
C ASP A 77 -2.16 -18.77 -9.23
N PRO A 78 -1.99 -18.62 -7.90
CA PRO A 78 -2.97 -18.76 -6.82
C PRO A 78 -3.99 -17.61 -6.83
N PRO A 79 -5.27 -17.86 -6.43
CA PRO A 79 -6.33 -16.86 -6.49
C PRO A 79 -6.11 -15.72 -5.49
N LEU A 80 -6.58 -14.51 -5.84
CA LEU A 80 -6.57 -13.34 -4.95
C LEU A 80 -7.90 -13.13 -4.23
N LEU A 81 -8.94 -13.87 -4.58
CA LEU A 81 -10.26 -13.76 -3.95
C LEU A 81 -10.74 -15.13 -3.47
N PRO A 82 -11.38 -15.21 -2.29
CA PRO A 82 -12.01 -16.43 -1.82
C PRO A 82 -13.11 -16.94 -2.79
N ASP A 83 -13.32 -18.25 -2.83
CA ASP A 83 -14.41 -18.86 -3.59
C ASP A 83 -15.76 -18.63 -2.92
N ASP A 84 -15.81 -18.65 -1.59
CA ASP A 84 -17.04 -18.38 -0.84
C ASP A 84 -17.53 -16.95 -1.08
N ARG A 85 -18.80 -16.81 -1.42
CA ARG A 85 -19.42 -15.53 -1.78
C ARG A 85 -19.35 -14.51 -0.64
N ARG A 86 -19.53 -14.94 0.60
CA ARG A 86 -19.52 -14.05 1.77
C ARG A 86 -18.10 -13.60 2.10
N GLU A 87 -17.13 -14.51 2.05
CA GLU A 87 -15.74 -14.19 2.29
C GLU A 87 -15.21 -13.27 1.20
N ARG A 88 -15.58 -13.47 -0.06
CA ARG A 88 -15.25 -12.57 -1.18
C ARG A 88 -15.79 -11.17 -0.95
N ALA A 89 -17.03 -11.02 -0.51
CA ALA A 89 -17.62 -9.72 -0.18
C ALA A 89 -16.90 -9.05 0.98
N LEU A 90 -16.54 -9.80 2.02
CA LEU A 90 -15.74 -9.30 3.14
C LEU A 90 -14.32 -8.94 2.72
N CYS A 91 -13.70 -9.71 1.83
CA CYS A 91 -12.37 -9.42 1.29
C CYS A 91 -12.35 -8.04 0.61
N HIS A 92 -13.34 -7.75 -0.24
CA HIS A 92 -13.47 -6.42 -0.86
C HIS A 92 -13.70 -5.31 0.17
N ALA A 93 -14.58 -5.52 1.16
CA ALA A 93 -14.85 -4.51 2.18
C ALA A 93 -13.63 -4.21 3.07
N ILE A 94 -12.83 -5.23 3.40
CA ILE A 94 -11.61 -5.08 4.20
C ILE A 94 -10.52 -4.40 3.37
N GLU A 95 -10.42 -4.73 2.10
CA GLU A 95 -9.47 -4.11 1.16
C GLU A 95 -9.74 -2.62 1.02
N ASP A 96 -11.01 -2.24 0.73
CA ASP A 96 -11.46 -0.85 0.63
C ASP A 96 -11.22 -0.07 1.95
N TRP A 97 -11.59 -0.68 3.10
CA TRP A 97 -11.30 -0.09 4.40
C TRP A 97 -9.80 0.15 4.64
N ALA A 98 -8.94 -0.77 4.23
CA ALA A 98 -7.50 -0.62 4.36
C ALA A 98 -6.99 0.53 3.47
N ASP A 99 -7.46 0.61 2.23
CA ASP A 99 -6.99 1.57 1.24
C ASP A 99 -7.59 2.97 1.43
N GLU A 100 -8.80 3.11 2.03
CA GLU A 100 -9.47 4.39 2.23
C GLU A 100 -9.42 4.91 3.67
N SER A 101 -9.32 4.05 4.68
CA SER A 101 -9.30 4.47 6.09
C SER A 101 -7.93 4.33 6.73
N LEU A 102 -7.34 3.14 6.71
CA LEU A 102 -6.05 2.87 7.34
C LEU A 102 -4.92 3.66 6.65
N TYR A 103 -4.98 3.79 5.33
CA TYR A 103 -4.05 4.60 4.54
C TYR A 103 -3.96 6.05 5.04
N PHE A 104 -5.08 6.72 5.29
CA PHE A 104 -5.07 8.12 5.73
C PHE A 104 -4.55 8.30 7.15
N ILE A 105 -4.69 7.30 8.02
CA ILE A 105 -4.00 7.28 9.31
C ILE A 105 -2.49 7.16 9.11
N GLY A 106 -2.06 6.30 8.19
CA GLY A 106 -0.65 6.18 7.78
C GLY A 106 -0.09 7.49 7.22
N LEU A 107 -0.84 8.16 6.31
CA LEU A 107 -0.47 9.47 5.77
C LEU A 107 -0.35 10.53 6.89
N TYR A 108 -1.29 10.56 7.83
CA TYR A 108 -1.26 11.47 8.97
C TYR A 108 0.06 11.32 9.74
N TYR A 109 0.41 10.11 10.15
CA TYR A 109 1.63 9.85 10.91
C TYR A 109 2.91 10.01 10.09
N ARG A 110 2.85 9.86 8.79
CA ARG A 110 4.01 10.05 7.91
C ARG A 110 4.26 11.52 7.55
N TRP A 111 3.19 12.30 7.30
CA TRP A 111 3.31 13.61 6.67
C TRP A 111 2.82 14.77 7.54
N TYR A 112 1.79 14.58 8.35
CA TYR A 112 1.30 15.64 9.25
C TYR A 112 2.05 15.64 10.58
N ASP A 113 2.26 14.46 11.20
CA ASP A 113 3.03 14.33 12.44
C ASP A 113 4.48 14.80 12.23
N LYS A 114 4.98 15.66 13.13
CA LYS A 114 6.32 16.24 13.03
C LYS A 114 7.41 15.16 13.09
N ALA A 115 7.25 14.14 13.94
CA ALA A 115 8.23 13.07 14.09
C ALA A 115 8.29 12.20 12.82
N GLY A 116 7.13 11.88 12.23
CA GLY A 116 7.05 11.05 11.02
C GLY A 116 7.68 11.69 9.78
N ARG A 117 7.58 13.01 9.65
CA ARG A 117 8.12 13.72 8.47
C ARG A 117 9.58 14.17 8.60
N LYS A 118 10.21 13.98 9.78
CA LYS A 118 11.58 14.50 10.04
C LYS A 118 12.62 14.08 9.01
N GLU A 119 12.54 12.85 8.51
CA GLU A 119 13.50 12.28 7.56
C GLU A 119 13.13 12.50 6.09
N ILE A 120 11.90 12.97 5.80
CA ILE A 120 11.39 13.07 4.43
C ILE A 120 12.10 14.16 3.61
N PRO A 121 12.38 15.37 4.13
CA PRO A 121 13.00 16.43 3.34
C PRO A 121 14.31 15.99 2.67
N GLY A 122 15.13 15.18 3.34
CA GLY A 122 16.38 14.66 2.80
C GLY A 122 16.24 13.83 1.52
N LYS A 123 15.07 13.19 1.33
CA LYS A 123 14.78 12.38 0.14
C LYS A 123 14.52 13.21 -1.13
N PHE A 124 14.23 14.50 -0.98
CA PHE A 124 14.06 15.45 -2.08
C PHE A 124 15.39 16.15 -2.47
N GLY A 125 16.48 15.86 -1.76
CA GLY A 125 17.79 16.49 -1.95
C GLY A 125 17.93 17.83 -1.21
N LYS A 126 19.18 18.28 -1.08
CA LYS A 126 19.52 19.50 -0.32
C LYS A 126 19.44 20.80 -1.16
N SER A 127 19.25 20.69 -2.49
CA SER A 127 19.15 21.82 -3.39
C SER A 127 17.92 22.70 -3.11
N LEU A 128 17.93 23.95 -3.59
CA LEU A 128 16.75 24.83 -3.50
C LEU A 128 15.54 24.21 -4.21
N ILE A 129 15.75 23.61 -5.38
CA ILE A 129 14.71 22.92 -6.16
C ILE A 129 14.13 21.76 -5.34
N GLY A 130 14.97 20.94 -4.70
CA GLY A 130 14.51 19.83 -3.86
C GLY A 130 13.69 20.31 -2.67
N ARG A 131 14.06 21.41 -2.02
CA ARG A 131 13.30 22.02 -0.92
C ARG A 131 11.94 22.56 -1.39
N LEU A 132 11.88 23.19 -2.54
CA LEU A 132 10.60 23.68 -3.13
C LEU A 132 9.71 22.51 -3.54
N ALA A 133 10.27 21.47 -4.18
CA ALA A 133 9.56 20.24 -4.53
C ALA A 133 8.98 19.54 -3.29
N TYR A 134 9.76 19.44 -2.20
CA TYR A 134 9.25 18.90 -0.93
C TYR A 134 8.07 19.72 -0.38
N ARG A 135 8.17 21.07 -0.35
CA ARG A 135 7.09 21.92 0.15
C ARG A 135 5.81 21.78 -0.66
N TYR A 136 5.96 21.74 -1.99
CA TYR A 136 4.82 21.54 -2.89
C TYR A 136 4.18 20.16 -2.69
N TYR A 137 4.99 19.10 -2.61
CA TYR A 137 4.50 17.75 -2.39
C TYR A 137 3.83 17.60 -1.01
N LEU A 138 4.43 18.17 0.03
CA LEU A 138 3.84 18.20 1.36
C LEU A 138 2.47 18.88 1.34
N TRP A 139 2.36 20.02 0.67
CA TRP A 139 1.08 20.74 0.55
C TRP A 139 0.02 19.87 -0.16
N LEU A 140 0.36 19.16 -1.23
CA LEU A 140 -0.55 18.24 -1.92
C LEU A 140 -1.05 17.12 -1.00
N ILE A 141 -0.15 16.50 -0.24
CA ILE A 141 -0.51 15.43 0.69
C ILE A 141 -1.40 15.96 1.83
N LEU A 142 -1.07 17.11 2.41
CA LEU A 142 -1.89 17.70 3.47
C LEU A 142 -3.28 18.05 2.97
N LYS A 143 -3.42 18.58 1.76
CA LYS A 143 -4.71 18.80 1.09
C LYS A 143 -5.51 17.50 0.92
N GLN A 144 -4.85 16.41 0.57
CA GLN A 144 -5.49 15.09 0.45
C GLN A 144 -6.01 14.60 1.81
N ILE A 145 -5.21 14.70 2.89
CA ILE A 145 -5.61 14.29 4.25
C ILE A 145 -6.74 15.19 4.78
N GLU A 146 -6.71 16.50 4.45
CA GLU A 146 -7.75 17.47 4.81
C GLU A 146 -9.06 17.14 4.09
N GLY A 147 -9.00 16.93 2.77
CA GLY A 147 -10.17 16.63 1.93
C GLY A 147 -10.88 15.35 2.34
N GLN A 148 -10.13 14.31 2.71
CA GLN A 148 -10.69 13.07 3.25
C GLN A 148 -11.28 13.24 4.66
N GLY A 149 -10.79 14.20 5.41
CA GLY A 149 -11.36 14.57 6.71
C GLY A 149 -10.55 14.14 7.94
N THR A 150 -9.45 13.42 7.79
CA THR A 150 -8.61 13.00 8.93
C THR A 150 -8.05 14.19 9.71
N LEU A 151 -7.72 15.32 9.05
CA LEU A 151 -7.25 16.53 9.74
C LEU A 151 -8.34 17.27 10.53
N ARG A 152 -9.62 16.93 10.40
CA ARG A 152 -10.68 17.43 11.26
C ARG A 152 -10.69 16.79 12.65
N LYS A 153 -10.00 15.66 12.82
CA LYS A 153 -9.90 14.92 14.08
C LYS A 153 -8.75 15.47 14.92
N SER A 154 -8.92 15.50 16.24
CA SER A 154 -7.82 15.81 17.16
C SER A 154 -6.73 14.70 17.10
N PRO A 155 -5.46 15.01 17.44
CA PRO A 155 -4.39 13.99 17.50
C PRO A 155 -4.75 12.79 18.38
N GLY A 156 -5.41 13.03 19.53
CA GLY A 156 -5.89 11.97 20.41
C GLY A 156 -6.96 11.09 19.77
N HIS A 157 -7.81 11.66 18.92
CA HIS A 157 -8.81 10.90 18.16
C HIS A 157 -8.14 10.00 17.10
N VAL A 158 -7.22 10.56 16.31
CA VAL A 158 -6.48 9.76 15.31
C VAL A 158 -5.71 8.61 15.97
N ASN A 159 -5.15 8.83 17.16
CA ASN A 159 -4.47 7.76 17.91
C ASN A 159 -5.44 6.68 18.40
N ARG A 160 -6.64 7.04 18.86
CA ARG A 160 -7.66 6.03 19.21
C ARG A 160 -8.12 5.24 17.99
N ASP A 161 -8.30 5.91 16.84
CA ASP A 161 -8.65 5.23 15.59
C ASP A 161 -7.56 4.26 15.17
N LEU A 162 -6.28 4.65 15.24
CA LEU A 162 -5.16 3.75 15.00
C LEU A 162 -5.23 2.52 15.92
N THR A 163 -5.42 2.72 17.23
CA THR A 163 -5.48 1.62 18.21
C THR A 163 -6.62 0.65 17.89
N ARG A 164 -7.81 1.17 17.56
CA ARG A 164 -8.99 0.37 17.19
C ARG A 164 -8.75 -0.42 15.89
N ASN A 165 -8.16 0.23 14.89
CA ASN A 165 -7.87 -0.43 13.61
C ASN A 165 -6.85 -1.55 13.78
N LEU A 166 -5.79 -1.34 14.57
CA LEU A 166 -4.83 -2.41 14.85
C LEU A 166 -5.45 -3.58 15.62
N ALA A 167 -6.34 -3.31 16.57
CA ALA A 167 -7.07 -4.36 17.30
C ALA A 167 -8.04 -5.11 16.37
N ALA A 168 -8.70 -4.40 15.45
CA ALA A 168 -9.57 -5.04 14.45
C ALA A 168 -8.78 -5.97 13.53
N ILE A 169 -7.60 -5.54 13.05
CA ILE A 169 -6.75 -6.39 12.21
C ILE A 169 -6.27 -7.62 12.98
N GLU A 170 -5.87 -7.47 14.26
CA GLU A 170 -5.51 -8.63 15.10
C GLU A 170 -6.67 -9.62 15.22
N GLY A 171 -7.90 -9.13 15.40
CA GLY A 171 -9.10 -9.98 15.41
C GLY A 171 -9.35 -10.69 14.09
N LEU A 172 -9.16 -10.01 12.97
CA LEU A 172 -9.30 -10.60 11.63
C LEU A 172 -8.26 -11.69 11.33
N LEU A 173 -7.05 -11.56 11.90
CA LEU A 173 -5.96 -12.53 11.76
C LEU A 173 -6.03 -13.71 12.76
N THR A 174 -7.09 -13.83 13.53
CA THR A 174 -7.26 -14.91 14.51
C THR A 174 -8.38 -15.85 14.04
N PRO A 175 -8.14 -17.18 13.98
CA PRO A 175 -6.96 -17.93 14.45
C PRO A 175 -5.85 -18.17 13.41
N GLY A 176 -6.00 -17.68 12.19
CA GLY A 176 -5.11 -18.02 11.08
C GLY A 176 -3.93 -17.06 10.86
N PRO A 177 -3.03 -17.41 9.92
CA PRO A 177 -1.96 -16.51 9.48
C PRO A 177 -2.46 -15.37 8.57
N PHE A 178 -3.64 -15.52 7.96
CA PHE A 178 -4.30 -14.56 7.08
C PHE A 178 -5.78 -14.44 7.44
N VAL A 179 -6.46 -13.45 6.86
CA VAL A 179 -7.85 -13.11 7.21
C VAL A 179 -8.82 -14.29 7.00
N PHE A 180 -8.62 -15.08 5.95
CA PHE A 180 -9.49 -16.23 5.61
C PHE A 180 -8.74 -17.57 5.66
N GLY A 181 -7.79 -17.75 6.58
CA GLY A 181 -7.13 -19.04 6.83
C GLY A 181 -5.65 -19.06 6.42
N ASP A 182 -5.25 -20.06 5.63
CA ASP A 182 -3.84 -20.39 5.44
C ASP A 182 -3.18 -19.74 4.22
N GLN A 183 -3.97 -19.15 3.34
CA GLN A 183 -3.47 -18.44 2.15
C GLN A 183 -3.90 -16.98 2.13
N PRO A 184 -3.05 -16.07 1.61
CA PRO A 184 -3.40 -14.67 1.51
C PRO A 184 -4.36 -14.40 0.37
N TYR A 185 -5.30 -13.47 0.60
CA TYR A 185 -6.18 -12.91 -0.40
C TYR A 185 -5.97 -11.40 -0.55
N LEU A 186 -6.67 -10.74 -1.46
CA LEU A 186 -6.49 -9.32 -1.81
C LEU A 186 -6.48 -8.40 -0.59
N CYS A 187 -7.37 -8.65 0.38
CA CYS A 187 -7.42 -7.88 1.62
C CYS A 187 -6.14 -7.99 2.46
N ASP A 188 -5.48 -9.17 2.46
CA ASP A 188 -4.23 -9.36 3.21
C ASP A 188 -3.09 -8.54 2.60
N PHE A 189 -3.01 -8.46 1.26
CA PHE A 189 -2.03 -7.62 0.57
C PHE A 189 -2.26 -6.13 0.83
N ALA A 190 -3.52 -5.69 0.88
CA ALA A 190 -3.88 -4.32 1.23
C ALA A 190 -3.50 -4.01 2.68
N LEU A 191 -3.94 -4.84 3.65
CA LEU A 191 -3.60 -4.68 5.07
C LEU A 191 -2.08 -4.65 5.27
N TRP A 192 -1.35 -5.56 4.64
CA TRP A 192 0.11 -5.60 4.73
C TRP A 192 0.75 -4.32 4.21
N GLY A 193 0.36 -3.85 3.03
CA GLY A 193 0.91 -2.62 2.45
C GLY A 193 0.75 -1.41 3.36
N GLN A 194 -0.43 -1.26 3.98
CA GLN A 194 -0.72 -0.17 4.91
C GLN A 194 0.01 -0.33 6.24
N LEU A 195 0.07 -1.55 6.81
CA LEU A 195 0.80 -1.82 8.05
C LEU A 195 2.30 -1.61 7.89
N GLU A 196 2.89 -2.06 6.77
CA GLU A 196 4.30 -1.85 6.46
C GLU A 196 4.63 -0.36 6.27
N TYR A 197 3.74 0.38 5.59
CA TYR A 197 3.87 1.83 5.47
C TYR A 197 3.82 2.53 6.84
N LEU A 198 2.85 2.17 7.67
CA LEU A 198 2.67 2.70 9.03
C LEU A 198 3.88 2.35 9.93
N ARG A 199 4.36 1.11 9.89
CA ARG A 199 5.51 0.63 10.68
C ARG A 199 6.76 1.47 10.47
N ARG A 200 6.94 2.02 9.29
CA ARG A 200 8.07 2.92 8.95
C ARG A 200 7.92 4.33 9.54
N THR A 201 6.88 4.60 10.30
CA THR A 201 6.72 5.84 11.07
C THR A 201 7.06 5.63 12.54
N PRO A 202 7.59 6.65 13.26
CA PRO A 202 7.85 6.52 14.69
C PRO A 202 6.61 6.14 15.51
N ALA A 203 5.45 6.71 15.16
CA ALA A 203 4.19 6.40 15.82
C ALA A 203 3.72 4.97 15.55
N GLY A 204 3.78 4.53 14.30
CA GLY A 204 3.40 3.17 13.91
C GLY A 204 4.32 2.12 14.51
N GLY A 205 5.65 2.36 14.52
CA GLY A 205 6.60 1.47 15.19
C GLY A 205 6.31 1.29 16.68
N ARG A 206 5.91 2.38 17.38
CA ARG A 206 5.47 2.29 18.79
C ARG A 206 4.15 1.54 18.95
N ALA A 207 3.17 1.82 18.07
CA ALA A 207 1.84 1.21 18.13
C ALA A 207 1.87 -0.31 17.85
N LEU A 208 2.82 -0.78 17.05
CA LEU A 208 3.01 -2.20 16.73
C LEU A 208 3.87 -2.93 17.77
N LYS A 209 4.53 -2.20 18.68
CA LYS A 209 5.34 -2.83 19.73
C LYS A 209 4.46 -3.67 20.66
N GLY A 210 4.82 -4.95 20.82
CA GLY A 210 4.07 -5.90 21.64
C GLY A 210 2.89 -6.58 20.93
N ARG A 211 2.57 -6.19 19.70
CA ARG A 211 1.52 -6.83 18.88
C ARG A 211 2.15 -7.92 18.00
N THR A 212 2.46 -9.05 18.63
CA THR A 212 3.23 -10.14 18.00
C THR A 212 2.57 -10.64 16.72
N HIS A 213 1.24 -10.84 16.72
CA HIS A 213 0.50 -11.31 15.55
C HIS A 213 0.65 -10.37 14.33
N LEU A 214 0.53 -9.05 14.55
CA LEU A 214 0.70 -8.07 13.46
C LEU A 214 2.14 -8.03 12.95
N VAL A 215 3.12 -8.14 13.85
CA VAL A 215 4.53 -8.15 13.46
C VAL A 215 4.86 -9.40 12.65
N GLU A 216 4.34 -10.56 13.03
CA GLU A 216 4.49 -11.80 12.28
C GLU A 216 3.79 -11.75 10.93
N PHE A 217 2.56 -11.23 10.88
CA PHE A 217 1.85 -11.00 9.62
C PHE A 217 2.66 -10.14 8.66
N ILE A 218 3.20 -9.01 9.14
CA ILE A 218 4.03 -8.13 8.30
C ILE A 218 5.25 -8.87 7.73
N LYS A 219 5.87 -9.76 8.50
CA LYS A 219 7.05 -10.52 8.05
C LYS A 219 6.76 -11.54 6.95
N ARG A 220 5.50 -12.03 6.83
CA ARG A 220 5.13 -13.05 5.82
C ARG A 220 5.25 -12.56 4.39
N PHE A 221 5.06 -11.26 4.17
CA PHE A 221 5.16 -10.62 2.85
C PHE A 221 6.50 -9.91 2.60
N GLY A 222 7.44 -10.02 3.52
CA GLY A 222 8.77 -9.43 3.34
C GLY A 222 9.48 -9.99 2.12
N PRO A 223 10.48 -9.29 1.56
CA PRO A 223 11.20 -9.77 0.39
C PRO A 223 11.76 -11.16 0.69
N LYS A 224 11.20 -12.18 0.04
CA LYS A 224 11.85 -13.49 -0.02
C LYS A 224 13.19 -13.22 -0.68
N ALA A 225 14.29 -13.61 -0.02
CA ALA A 225 15.60 -13.54 -0.63
C ALA A 225 15.48 -14.24 -2.00
N ARG A 226 15.63 -13.46 -3.06
CA ARG A 226 15.73 -14.04 -4.41
C ARG A 226 17.02 -14.85 -4.39
N SER A 227 16.88 -16.17 -4.28
CA SER A 227 17.97 -17.15 -4.40
C SER A 227 18.50 -17.16 -5.81
#